data_344c83bdccc73015970adee91c710858
#
_entry.id   344c83bdccc73015970adee91c710858
#
_cell.length_a   1.000
_cell.length_b   1.000
_cell.length_c   1.000
_cell.angle_alpha   90.00
_cell.angle_beta   90.00
_cell.angle_gamma   90.00
#
_symmetry.space_group_name_H-M   'P 1'
#
loop_
_entity.id
_entity.type
_entity.pdbx_description
1 polymer ?
#
loop_
_entity_poly.entity_id
_entity_poly.type
_entity_poly.pdbx_seq_one_letter_code
_entity_poly.pdbx_strand_id
1 'polypeptide(L)'
;EFRRVLFRSKEKMDLDIQVARLRTLKAAYTSQHYRLEDAIAVAFPRQIKGTEYRIRAFEQDIQTAKEHQSYDADKKLIFSIELDGKTYDKREDAGKALLGLVGAAVRATKPVPVGHYAGFEITVEYKPLEKVFHAHLVGEATHTTELGNDAAGNMIRFQNVVSALPQDLNRLHGSLEQLTKQLTNAEEELKQPFLQEQELSDKSARLAELDALLNVGNDAPIIEGEAEELEEEAEDALIQSDDELER
;
A
#
# COMPACT_ATOMS: atom_id res chain seq x y z
N GLU A 1 25.91 -53.63 19.27
CA GLU A 1 24.76 -53.34 18.43
C GLU A 1 23.82 -52.31 19.06
N PHE A 2 23.40 -52.46 20.30
CA PHE A 2 22.54 -51.55 21.03
C PHE A 2 23.05 -50.06 21.07
N ARG A 3 24.35 -49.85 21.29
CA ARG A 3 24.96 -48.49 21.24
C ARG A 3 24.88 -47.85 19.86
N ARG A 4 24.95 -48.63 18.79
CA ARG A 4 24.84 -48.12 17.40
C ARG A 4 23.41 -47.71 17.08
N VAL A 5 22.43 -48.44 17.56
CA VAL A 5 21.01 -48.13 17.39
C VAL A 5 20.66 -46.86 18.12
N LEU A 6 21.08 -46.71 19.40
CA LEU A 6 20.87 -45.48 20.19
C LEU A 6 21.53 -44.27 19.54
N PHE A 7 22.75 -44.38 19.01
CA PHE A 7 23.43 -43.30 18.34
C PHE A 7 22.69 -42.85 17.05
N ARG A 8 22.24 -43.83 16.24
CA ARG A 8 21.46 -43.56 15.02
C ARG A 8 20.09 -42.96 15.34
N SER A 9 19.41 -43.38 16.38
CA SER A 9 18.14 -42.82 16.80
C SER A 9 18.29 -41.37 17.26
N LYS A 10 19.37 -41.00 17.98
CA LYS A 10 19.67 -39.65 18.36
C LYS A 10 20.00 -38.77 17.14
N GLU A 11 20.87 -39.25 16.24
CA GLU A 11 21.23 -38.60 14.99
C GLU A 11 19.98 -38.30 14.13
N LYS A 12 19.07 -39.29 14.04
CA LYS A 12 17.79 -39.15 13.33
C LYS A 12 16.96 -38.03 13.93
N MET A 13 16.75 -38.02 15.24
CA MET A 13 15.95 -36.98 15.93
C MET A 13 16.52 -35.59 15.71
N ASP A 14 17.85 -35.42 15.79
CA ASP A 14 18.52 -34.13 15.54
C ASP A 14 18.35 -33.71 14.07
N LEU A 15 18.41 -34.64 13.11
CA LEU A 15 18.19 -34.35 11.69
C LEU A 15 16.72 -34.04 11.39
N ASP A 16 15.77 -34.73 12.00
CA ASP A 16 14.33 -34.42 11.86
C ASP A 16 14.04 -32.97 12.20
N ILE A 17 14.55 -32.49 13.34
CA ILE A 17 14.39 -31.08 13.76
C ILE A 17 15.03 -30.13 12.75
N GLN A 18 16.24 -30.45 12.26
CA GLN A 18 16.95 -29.58 11.31
C GLN A 18 16.25 -29.55 9.95
N VAL A 19 15.80 -30.70 9.43
CA VAL A 19 15.07 -30.82 8.18
C VAL A 19 13.72 -30.09 8.28
N ALA A 20 12.98 -30.25 9.39
CA ALA A 20 11.72 -29.53 9.61
C ALA A 20 11.94 -28.01 9.59
N ARG A 21 12.99 -27.52 10.28
CA ARG A 21 13.35 -26.09 10.26
C ARG A 21 13.68 -25.60 8.85
N LEU A 22 14.49 -26.34 8.10
CA LEU A 22 14.88 -25.98 6.73
C LEU A 22 13.67 -25.99 5.78
N ARG A 23 12.74 -26.94 5.93
CA ARG A 23 11.47 -26.98 5.19
C ARG A 23 10.62 -25.74 5.48
N THR A 24 10.53 -25.32 6.74
CA THR A 24 9.81 -24.10 7.12
C THR A 24 10.46 -22.85 6.49
N LEU A 25 11.79 -22.75 6.49
CA LEU A 25 12.50 -21.67 5.81
C LEU A 25 12.27 -21.69 4.29
N LYS A 26 12.28 -22.86 3.67
CA LYS A 26 11.98 -23.01 2.23
C LYS A 26 10.55 -22.61 1.91
N ALA A 27 9.57 -22.98 2.73
CA ALA A 27 8.18 -22.58 2.55
C ALA A 27 8.01 -21.07 2.67
N ALA A 28 8.67 -20.43 3.64
CA ALA A 28 8.68 -18.97 3.79
C ALA A 28 9.32 -18.28 2.57
N TYR A 29 10.48 -18.77 2.11
CA TYR A 29 11.13 -18.30 0.89
C TYR A 29 10.21 -18.40 -0.33
N THR A 30 9.58 -19.56 -0.53
CA THR A 30 8.66 -19.78 -1.65
C THR A 30 7.46 -18.82 -1.60
N SER A 31 6.89 -18.63 -0.41
CA SER A 31 5.79 -17.65 -0.22
C SER A 31 6.23 -16.21 -0.53
N GLN A 32 7.43 -15.82 -0.11
CA GLN A 32 8.00 -14.49 -0.42
C GLN A 32 8.24 -14.36 -1.93
N HIS A 33 8.77 -15.38 -2.57
CA HIS A 33 9.02 -15.42 -4.01
C HIS A 33 7.73 -15.19 -4.82
N TYR A 34 6.65 -15.89 -4.50
CA TYR A 34 5.34 -15.65 -5.15
C TYR A 34 4.80 -14.24 -4.93
N ARG A 35 4.99 -13.66 -3.73
CA ARG A 35 4.59 -12.27 -3.46
C ARG A 35 5.39 -11.27 -4.29
N LEU A 36 6.68 -11.53 -4.48
CA LEU A 36 7.54 -10.70 -5.33
C LEU A 36 7.13 -10.81 -6.80
N GLU A 37 6.86 -12.02 -7.30
CA GLU A 37 6.36 -12.25 -8.65
C GLU A 37 5.07 -11.46 -8.92
N ASP A 38 4.08 -11.54 -8.01
CA ASP A 38 2.83 -10.80 -8.13
C ASP A 38 3.06 -9.28 -8.06
N ALA A 39 3.93 -8.83 -7.15
CA ALA A 39 4.28 -7.42 -7.05
C ALA A 39 4.94 -6.89 -8.32
N ILE A 40 5.89 -7.63 -8.90
CA ILE A 40 6.58 -7.28 -10.16
C ILE A 40 5.61 -7.28 -11.34
N ALA A 41 4.74 -8.30 -11.42
CA ALA A 41 3.83 -8.45 -12.55
C ALA A 41 2.66 -7.46 -12.52
N VAL A 42 2.16 -7.10 -11.35
CA VAL A 42 0.90 -6.35 -11.22
C VAL A 42 1.04 -5.07 -10.40
N ALA A 43 1.58 -5.17 -9.16
CA ALA A 43 1.51 -4.05 -8.24
C ALA A 43 2.41 -2.87 -8.66
N PHE A 44 3.69 -3.12 -8.95
CA PHE A 44 4.62 -2.08 -9.40
C PHE A 44 4.23 -1.43 -10.72
N PRO A 45 3.92 -2.17 -11.80
CA PRO A 45 3.48 -1.57 -13.06
C PRO A 45 2.24 -0.68 -12.90
N ARG A 46 1.28 -1.11 -12.09
CA ARG A 46 0.07 -0.32 -11.78
C ARG A 46 0.39 0.98 -11.06
N GLN A 47 1.26 0.93 -10.04
CA GLN A 47 1.67 2.10 -9.26
C GLN A 47 2.49 3.08 -10.09
N ILE A 48 3.45 2.58 -10.88
CA ILE A 48 4.29 3.37 -11.79
C ILE A 48 3.40 4.10 -12.79
N LYS A 49 2.54 3.38 -13.51
CA LYS A 49 1.60 3.95 -14.48
C LYS A 49 0.65 4.98 -13.87
N GLY A 50 0.16 4.71 -12.66
CA GLY A 50 -0.67 5.66 -11.91
C GLY A 50 0.09 6.94 -11.52
N THR A 51 1.36 6.81 -11.13
CA THR A 51 2.22 7.95 -10.79
C THR A 51 2.57 8.76 -12.04
N GLU A 52 2.91 8.12 -13.16
CA GLU A 52 3.14 8.77 -14.45
C GLU A 52 1.92 9.55 -14.96
N TYR A 53 0.73 8.98 -14.79
CA TYR A 53 -0.52 9.69 -15.12
C TYR A 53 -0.67 10.95 -14.27
N ARG A 54 -0.43 10.86 -12.96
CA ARG A 54 -0.50 12.03 -12.06
C ARG A 54 0.55 13.07 -12.41
N ILE A 55 1.77 12.68 -12.76
CA ILE A 55 2.82 13.59 -13.19
C ILE A 55 2.35 14.40 -14.38
N ARG A 56 1.81 13.75 -15.42
CA ARG A 56 1.29 14.45 -16.62
C ARG A 56 0.14 15.40 -16.28
N ALA A 57 -0.79 14.98 -15.41
CA ALA A 57 -1.87 15.82 -14.96
C ALA A 57 -1.36 17.07 -14.23
N PHE A 58 -0.37 16.93 -13.33
CA PHE A 58 0.23 18.07 -12.62
C PHE A 58 1.02 18.98 -13.55
N GLU A 59 1.74 18.46 -14.54
CA GLU A 59 2.42 19.26 -15.56
C GLU A 59 1.43 20.14 -16.34
N GLN A 60 0.29 19.58 -16.72
CA GLN A 60 -0.76 20.28 -17.42
C GLN A 60 -1.44 21.33 -16.53
N ASP A 61 -1.72 21.01 -15.28
CA ASP A 61 -2.30 21.93 -14.30
C ASP A 61 -1.34 23.10 -14.00
N ILE A 62 -0.04 22.86 -13.91
CA ILE A 62 0.97 23.94 -13.78
C ILE A 62 0.97 24.85 -15.00
N GLN A 63 0.83 24.28 -16.19
CA GLN A 63 0.74 25.08 -17.42
C GLN A 63 -0.54 25.90 -17.45
N THR A 64 -1.69 25.29 -17.12
CA THR A 64 -2.97 25.99 -16.99
C THR A 64 -2.89 27.16 -16.00
N ALA A 65 -2.30 26.91 -14.82
CA ALA A 65 -2.13 27.95 -13.82
C ALA A 65 -1.27 29.13 -14.36
N LYS A 66 -0.17 28.86 -15.05
CA LYS A 66 0.70 29.88 -15.65
C LYS A 66 0.00 30.73 -16.70
N GLU A 67 -0.87 30.13 -17.50
CA GLU A 67 -1.62 30.83 -18.56
C GLU A 67 -2.71 31.74 -18.00
N HIS A 68 -3.29 31.38 -16.85
CA HIS A 68 -4.40 32.13 -16.24
C HIS A 68 -3.98 33.06 -15.08
N GLN A 69 -2.73 32.97 -14.63
CA GLN A 69 -2.18 33.89 -13.64
C GLN A 69 -1.57 35.13 -14.31
N SER A 70 -1.86 36.29 -13.76
CA SER A 70 -1.28 37.57 -14.20
C SER A 70 -0.35 38.12 -13.13
N TYR A 71 0.69 38.82 -13.56
CA TYR A 71 1.70 39.39 -12.69
C TYR A 71 1.85 40.89 -12.98
N ASP A 72 2.11 41.68 -11.95
CA ASP A 72 2.42 43.09 -12.10
C ASP A 72 3.87 43.35 -12.59
N ALA A 73 4.25 44.63 -12.76
CA ALA A 73 5.58 45.02 -13.19
C ALA A 73 6.69 44.57 -12.22
N ASP A 74 6.36 44.39 -10.95
CA ASP A 74 7.25 43.90 -9.88
C ASP A 74 7.24 42.34 -9.74
N LYS A 75 6.62 41.62 -10.70
CA LYS A 75 6.43 40.17 -10.71
C LYS A 75 5.65 39.64 -9.51
N LYS A 76 4.77 40.45 -8.92
CA LYS A 76 3.84 40.00 -7.89
C LYS A 76 2.56 39.48 -8.54
N LEU A 77 2.02 38.40 -8.02
CA LEU A 77 0.77 37.82 -8.51
C LEU A 77 -0.39 38.81 -8.30
N ILE A 78 -1.07 39.14 -9.39
CA ILE A 78 -2.33 39.90 -9.37
C ILE A 78 -3.43 38.92 -8.99
N PHE A 79 -4.07 39.13 -7.85
CA PHE A 79 -5.17 38.32 -7.41
C PHE A 79 -6.42 38.58 -8.23
N SER A 80 -6.99 37.52 -8.81
CA SER A 80 -8.29 37.56 -9.50
C SER A 80 -8.96 36.18 -9.34
N ILE A 81 -10.24 36.17 -9.01
CA ILE A 81 -11.05 34.94 -8.87
C ILE A 81 -12.46 35.24 -9.36
N GLU A 82 -13.06 34.28 -10.01
CA GLU A 82 -14.48 34.33 -10.39
C GLU A 82 -15.29 33.43 -9.43
N LEU A 83 -16.33 33.99 -8.82
CA LEU A 83 -17.29 33.26 -7.97
C LEU A 83 -18.70 33.66 -8.37
N ASP A 84 -19.54 32.63 -8.62
CA ASP A 84 -20.94 32.81 -9.05
C ASP A 84 -21.08 33.80 -10.24
N GLY A 85 -20.16 33.67 -11.23
CA GLY A 85 -20.13 34.53 -12.43
C GLY A 85 -19.65 35.96 -12.20
N LYS A 86 -19.14 36.28 -11.02
CA LYS A 86 -18.61 37.62 -10.68
C LYS A 86 -17.13 37.56 -10.36
N THR A 87 -16.36 38.43 -10.99
CA THR A 87 -14.90 38.56 -10.74
C THR A 87 -14.62 39.45 -9.55
N TYR A 88 -13.66 39.02 -8.70
CA TYR A 88 -13.17 39.73 -7.53
C TYR A 88 -11.65 39.88 -7.62
N ASP A 89 -11.19 41.11 -7.31
CA ASP A 89 -9.76 41.49 -7.25
C ASP A 89 -9.25 41.64 -5.81
N LYS A 90 -10.16 41.62 -4.81
CA LYS A 90 -9.83 41.70 -3.40
C LYS A 90 -10.14 40.41 -2.68
N ARG A 91 -9.15 39.85 -1.97
CA ARG A 91 -9.28 38.59 -1.25
C ARG A 91 -10.40 38.60 -0.21
N GLU A 92 -10.60 39.75 0.45
CA GLU A 92 -11.62 39.89 1.50
C GLU A 92 -13.04 39.78 0.92
N ASP A 93 -13.29 40.46 -0.18
CA ASP A 93 -14.60 40.48 -0.85
C ASP A 93 -14.91 39.14 -1.49
N ALA A 94 -13.89 38.52 -2.14
CA ALA A 94 -13.97 37.15 -2.69
C ALA A 94 -14.25 36.12 -1.60
N GLY A 95 -13.55 36.19 -0.49
CA GLY A 95 -13.73 35.26 0.63
C GLY A 95 -15.12 35.38 1.27
N LYS A 96 -15.66 36.60 1.44
CA LYS A 96 -17.05 36.80 1.89
C LYS A 96 -18.06 36.19 0.92
N ALA A 97 -17.84 36.40 -0.39
CA ALA A 97 -18.68 35.79 -1.43
C ALA A 97 -18.64 34.26 -1.36
N LEU A 98 -17.44 33.69 -1.28
CA LEU A 98 -17.27 32.22 -1.13
C LEU A 98 -18.03 31.69 0.10
N LEU A 99 -17.84 32.29 1.27
CA LEU A 99 -18.53 31.89 2.50
C LEU A 99 -20.09 31.97 2.39
N GLY A 100 -20.58 32.88 1.55
CA GLY A 100 -22.01 32.97 1.22
C GLY A 100 -22.49 31.78 0.38
N LEU A 101 -21.63 31.23 -0.48
CA LEU A 101 -21.97 30.13 -1.41
C LEU A 101 -21.85 28.75 -0.78
N VAL A 102 -20.93 28.55 0.19
CA VAL A 102 -20.66 27.22 0.77
C VAL A 102 -21.86 26.60 1.49
N GLY A 103 -22.83 27.41 1.94
CA GLY A 103 -24.04 26.92 2.59
C GLY A 103 -24.87 25.97 1.71
N ALA A 104 -24.81 26.10 0.41
CA ALA A 104 -25.48 25.20 -0.53
C ALA A 104 -24.92 23.78 -0.49
N ALA A 105 -23.61 23.62 -0.23
CA ALA A 105 -22.94 22.32 -0.16
C ALA A 105 -23.40 21.46 1.02
N VAL A 106 -23.94 22.03 2.11
CA VAL A 106 -24.43 21.27 3.28
C VAL A 106 -25.52 20.26 2.91
N ARG A 107 -26.37 20.59 1.93
CA ARG A 107 -27.49 19.74 1.50
C ARG A 107 -27.21 19.00 0.19
N ALA A 108 -26.08 19.26 -0.43
CA ALA A 108 -25.74 18.65 -1.69
C ALA A 108 -25.14 17.25 -1.48
N THR A 109 -25.46 16.34 -2.40
CA THR A 109 -24.92 14.97 -2.42
C THR A 109 -23.64 14.88 -3.26
N LYS A 110 -23.30 15.95 -3.97
CA LYS A 110 -22.10 16.06 -4.83
C LYS A 110 -21.45 17.43 -4.58
N PRO A 111 -20.15 17.58 -4.87
CA PRO A 111 -19.49 18.88 -4.83
C PRO A 111 -20.25 19.92 -5.68
N VAL A 112 -20.41 21.11 -5.13
CA VAL A 112 -21.15 22.22 -5.76
C VAL A 112 -20.15 23.15 -6.44
N PRO A 113 -20.26 23.41 -7.74
CA PRO A 113 -19.42 24.38 -8.42
C PRO A 113 -19.73 25.81 -7.89
N VAL A 114 -18.69 26.59 -7.59
CA VAL A 114 -18.83 27.93 -7.04
C VAL A 114 -18.07 28.99 -7.86
N GLY A 115 -17.19 28.61 -8.78
CA GLY A 115 -16.46 29.56 -9.63
C GLY A 115 -15.16 29.02 -10.19
N HIS A 116 -14.23 29.92 -10.53
CA HIS A 116 -12.95 29.58 -11.15
C HIS A 116 -11.81 30.37 -10.51
N TYR A 117 -10.64 29.74 -10.36
CA TYR A 117 -9.40 30.37 -9.91
C TYR A 117 -8.20 29.82 -10.67
N ALA A 118 -7.40 30.71 -11.26
CA ALA A 118 -6.17 30.34 -11.99
C ALA A 118 -6.38 29.25 -13.05
N GLY A 119 -7.54 29.23 -13.74
CA GLY A 119 -7.89 28.26 -14.75
C GLY A 119 -8.54 26.98 -14.22
N PHE A 120 -8.63 26.79 -12.90
CA PHE A 120 -9.30 25.67 -12.27
C PHE A 120 -10.76 25.98 -11.94
N GLU A 121 -11.66 25.02 -12.18
CA GLU A 121 -13.01 25.09 -11.61
C GLU A 121 -12.94 24.86 -10.09
N ILE A 122 -13.66 25.68 -9.32
CA ILE A 122 -13.76 25.53 -7.88
C ILE A 122 -15.08 24.84 -7.56
N THR A 123 -15.01 23.67 -6.92
CA THR A 123 -16.18 23.01 -6.34
C THR A 123 -16.03 22.91 -4.83
N VAL A 124 -17.15 22.92 -4.10
CA VAL A 124 -17.15 22.82 -2.61
C VAL A 124 -17.99 21.63 -2.17
N GLU A 125 -17.46 20.86 -1.24
CA GLU A 125 -18.10 19.72 -0.61
C GLU A 125 -18.13 19.89 0.92
N TYR A 126 -19.24 19.56 1.56
CA TYR A 126 -19.33 19.50 3.03
C TYR A 126 -19.04 18.07 3.51
N LYS A 127 -18.14 17.93 4.46
CA LYS A 127 -17.81 16.66 5.12
C LYS A 127 -18.54 16.56 6.47
N PRO A 128 -19.68 15.85 6.55
CA PRO A 128 -20.52 15.88 7.75
C PRO A 128 -19.86 15.31 9.01
N LEU A 129 -18.99 14.29 8.85
CA LEU A 129 -18.28 13.66 9.97
C LEU A 129 -17.25 14.59 10.60
N GLU A 130 -16.55 15.37 9.79
CA GLU A 130 -15.51 16.32 10.20
C GLU A 130 -16.09 17.71 10.49
N LYS A 131 -17.30 17.98 10.00
CA LYS A 131 -17.99 19.28 10.05
C LYS A 131 -17.21 20.41 9.40
N VAL A 132 -16.51 20.10 8.32
CA VAL A 132 -15.69 21.04 7.54
C VAL A 132 -16.14 21.10 6.09
N PHE A 133 -15.80 22.19 5.42
CA PHE A 133 -15.95 22.33 3.97
C PHE A 133 -14.61 22.10 3.30
N HIS A 134 -14.59 21.27 2.25
CA HIS A 134 -13.46 21.10 1.35
C HIS A 134 -13.76 21.82 0.05
N ALA A 135 -12.79 22.61 -0.41
CA ALA A 135 -12.79 23.14 -1.75
C ALA A 135 -11.84 22.32 -2.63
N HIS A 136 -12.28 22.02 -3.83
CA HIS A 136 -11.54 21.31 -4.84
C HIS A 136 -11.28 22.25 -6.02
N LEU A 137 -10.02 22.42 -6.38
CA LEU A 137 -9.59 23.06 -7.62
C LEU A 137 -9.44 21.95 -8.64
N VAL A 138 -10.35 21.89 -9.60
CA VAL A 138 -10.48 20.81 -10.57
C VAL A 138 -9.82 21.23 -11.87
N GLY A 139 -8.72 20.56 -12.19
CA GLY A 139 -8.00 20.60 -13.46
C GLY A 139 -7.94 19.21 -14.07
N GLU A 140 -6.80 18.82 -14.63
CA GLU A 140 -6.54 17.42 -15.01
C GLU A 140 -6.38 16.55 -13.76
N ALA A 141 -5.81 17.10 -12.68
CA ALA A 141 -5.89 16.55 -11.34
C ALA A 141 -6.87 17.37 -10.49
N THR A 142 -7.24 16.84 -9.33
CA THR A 142 -8.05 17.56 -8.34
C THR A 142 -7.17 17.92 -7.14
N HIS A 143 -7.09 19.21 -6.85
CA HIS A 143 -6.31 19.76 -5.75
C HIS A 143 -7.26 20.23 -4.65
N THR A 144 -7.12 19.68 -3.45
CA THR A 144 -8.08 19.89 -2.36
C THR A 144 -7.47 20.74 -1.25
N THR A 145 -8.27 21.63 -0.68
CA THR A 145 -7.97 22.37 0.54
C THR A 145 -9.19 22.49 1.43
N GLU A 146 -8.98 22.51 2.73
CA GLU A 146 -10.03 22.77 3.71
C GLU A 146 -10.35 24.27 3.76
N LEU A 147 -11.63 24.63 3.83
CA LEU A 147 -12.08 26.00 4.02
C LEU A 147 -12.25 26.29 5.52
N GLY A 148 -11.73 27.43 5.93
CA GLY A 148 -11.91 27.97 7.27
C GLY A 148 -12.95 29.09 7.34
N ASN A 149 -13.13 29.63 8.54
CA ASN A 149 -14.04 30.76 8.77
C ASN A 149 -13.46 32.14 8.36
N ASP A 150 -12.14 32.18 8.10
CA ASP A 150 -11.48 33.40 7.64
C ASP A 150 -11.64 33.56 6.13
N ALA A 151 -12.38 34.60 5.75
CA ALA A 151 -12.69 34.92 4.36
C ALA A 151 -11.41 35.14 3.51
N ALA A 152 -10.50 36.01 3.93
CA ALA A 152 -9.27 36.30 3.19
C ALA A 152 -8.30 35.10 3.24
N GLY A 153 -8.27 34.39 4.36
CA GLY A 153 -7.47 33.18 4.53
C GLY A 153 -7.83 32.05 3.57
N ASN A 154 -9.10 31.92 3.20
CA ASN A 154 -9.51 30.91 2.18
C ASN A 154 -8.92 31.23 0.79
N MET A 155 -8.81 32.50 0.44
CA MET A 155 -8.18 32.94 -0.83
C MET A 155 -6.67 32.69 -0.82
N ILE A 156 -6.03 32.86 0.33
CA ILE A 156 -4.61 32.51 0.52
C ILE A 156 -4.41 30.98 0.39
N ARG A 157 -5.34 30.18 0.89
CA ARG A 157 -5.28 28.72 0.73
C ARG A 157 -5.35 28.30 -0.73
N PHE A 158 -6.23 28.88 -1.53
CA PHE A 158 -6.27 28.63 -2.98
C PHE A 158 -4.96 29.01 -3.66
N GLN A 159 -4.41 30.18 -3.33
CA GLN A 159 -3.11 30.58 -3.84
C GLN A 159 -2.00 29.61 -3.44
N ASN A 160 -1.99 29.15 -2.20
CA ASN A 160 -0.99 28.19 -1.70
C ASN A 160 -1.09 26.85 -2.43
N VAL A 161 -2.31 26.34 -2.69
CA VAL A 161 -2.53 25.10 -3.46
C VAL A 161 -1.88 25.23 -4.84
N VAL A 162 -2.18 26.29 -5.58
CA VAL A 162 -1.62 26.50 -6.92
C VAL A 162 -0.10 26.71 -6.88
N SER A 163 0.39 27.47 -5.90
CA SER A 163 1.83 27.72 -5.73
C SER A 163 2.63 26.47 -5.33
N ALA A 164 1.98 25.50 -4.70
CA ALA A 164 2.62 24.24 -4.28
C ALA A 164 2.75 23.22 -5.42
N LEU A 165 2.01 23.36 -6.52
CA LEU A 165 2.00 22.38 -7.63
C LEU A 165 3.38 21.98 -8.14
N PRO A 166 4.35 22.92 -8.36
CA PRO A 166 5.69 22.54 -8.79
C PRO A 166 6.45 21.68 -7.75
N GLN A 167 6.25 21.97 -6.47
CA GLN A 167 6.87 21.17 -5.40
C GLN A 167 6.24 19.78 -5.30
N ASP A 168 4.92 19.67 -5.45
CA ASP A 168 4.21 18.41 -5.45
C ASP A 168 4.56 17.56 -6.67
N LEU A 169 4.75 18.17 -7.84
CA LEU A 169 5.27 17.52 -9.04
C LEU A 169 6.66 16.93 -8.77
N ASN A 170 7.57 17.66 -8.12
CA ASN A 170 8.88 17.14 -7.76
C ASN A 170 8.79 15.95 -6.79
N ARG A 171 7.83 15.95 -5.86
CA ARG A 171 7.57 14.78 -4.98
C ARG A 171 7.07 13.58 -5.76
N LEU A 172 6.23 13.79 -6.78
CA LEU A 172 5.75 12.71 -7.65
C LEU A 172 6.91 12.10 -8.47
N HIS A 173 7.83 12.91 -9.00
CA HIS A 173 9.03 12.41 -9.66
C HIS A 173 9.91 11.58 -8.71
N GLY A 174 10.14 12.06 -7.49
CA GLY A 174 10.86 11.29 -6.47
C GLY A 174 10.17 9.97 -6.12
N SER A 175 8.83 9.96 -6.05
CA SER A 175 8.06 8.72 -5.83
C SER A 175 8.19 7.74 -7.00
N LEU A 176 8.20 8.23 -8.25
CA LEU A 176 8.38 7.41 -9.44
C LEU A 176 9.77 6.77 -9.46
N GLU A 177 10.81 7.54 -9.17
CA GLU A 177 12.18 7.03 -9.05
C GLU A 177 12.29 5.95 -7.97
N GLN A 178 11.69 6.18 -6.81
CA GLN A 178 11.68 5.21 -5.72
C GLN A 178 10.95 3.92 -6.11
N LEU A 179 9.79 4.01 -6.77
CA LEU A 179 9.03 2.84 -7.24
C LEU A 179 9.83 2.04 -8.28
N THR A 180 10.49 2.72 -9.22
CA THR A 180 11.34 2.07 -10.23
C THR A 180 12.52 1.35 -9.58
N LYS A 181 13.15 1.96 -8.59
CA LYS A 181 14.23 1.33 -7.82
C LYS A 181 13.75 0.13 -7.01
N GLN A 182 12.57 0.22 -6.40
CA GLN A 182 11.98 -0.91 -5.69
C GLN A 182 11.66 -2.08 -6.63
N LEU A 183 11.14 -1.80 -7.84
CA LEU A 183 10.92 -2.81 -8.87
C LEU A 183 12.22 -3.50 -9.25
N THR A 184 13.29 -2.75 -9.55
CA THR A 184 14.60 -3.32 -9.90
C THR A 184 15.15 -4.19 -8.76
N ASN A 185 15.06 -3.73 -7.52
CA ASN A 185 15.52 -4.51 -6.36
C ASN A 185 14.70 -5.81 -6.20
N ALA A 186 13.38 -5.74 -6.41
CA ALA A 186 12.51 -6.93 -6.36
C ALA A 186 12.84 -7.94 -7.46
N GLU A 187 13.13 -7.46 -8.67
CA GLU A 187 13.58 -8.31 -9.79
C GLU A 187 14.95 -8.97 -9.53
N GLU A 188 15.86 -8.29 -8.83
CA GLU A 188 17.14 -8.85 -8.41
C GLU A 188 16.97 -9.87 -7.29
N GLU A 189 16.12 -9.58 -6.30
CA GLU A 189 15.80 -10.49 -5.20
C GLU A 189 15.14 -11.77 -5.73
N LEU A 190 14.25 -11.65 -6.71
CA LEU A 190 13.58 -12.79 -7.34
C LEU A 190 14.55 -13.80 -7.98
N LYS A 191 15.70 -13.33 -8.45
CA LYS A 191 16.74 -14.18 -9.06
C LYS A 191 17.58 -14.94 -8.04
N GLN A 192 17.50 -14.59 -6.76
CA GLN A 192 18.31 -15.25 -5.72
C GLN A 192 17.76 -16.63 -5.42
N PRO A 193 18.57 -17.69 -5.48
CA PRO A 193 18.12 -19.03 -5.12
C PRO A 193 17.97 -19.18 -3.59
N PHE A 194 17.24 -20.20 -3.16
CA PHE A 194 17.20 -20.55 -1.76
C PHE A 194 18.57 -21.06 -1.31
N LEU A 195 19.26 -20.30 -0.47
CA LEU A 195 20.65 -20.57 -0.07
C LEU A 195 20.87 -21.91 0.61
N GLN A 196 19.85 -22.41 1.35
CA GLN A 196 19.92 -23.67 2.06
C GLN A 196 19.37 -24.88 1.28
N GLU A 197 19.19 -24.76 -0.04
CA GLU A 197 18.64 -25.85 -0.87
C GLU A 197 19.52 -27.11 -0.79
N GLN A 198 20.83 -26.96 -0.93
CA GLN A 198 21.77 -28.10 -0.86
C GLN A 198 21.79 -28.70 0.54
N GLU A 199 21.81 -27.89 1.58
CA GLU A 199 21.79 -28.36 2.97
C GLU A 199 20.50 -29.16 3.26
N LEU A 200 19.35 -28.66 2.80
CA LEU A 200 18.06 -29.35 2.94
C LEU A 200 18.09 -30.71 2.20
N SER A 201 18.63 -30.74 0.98
CA SER A 201 18.76 -31.94 0.19
C SER A 201 19.62 -33.00 0.89
N ASP A 202 20.83 -32.61 1.34
CA ASP A 202 21.79 -33.51 1.96
C ASP A 202 21.25 -34.07 3.29
N LYS A 203 20.67 -33.24 4.13
CA LYS A 203 20.09 -33.64 5.41
C LYS A 203 18.85 -34.52 5.22
N SER A 204 18.02 -34.22 4.22
CA SER A 204 16.85 -35.07 3.91
C SER A 204 17.25 -36.42 3.38
N ALA A 205 18.29 -36.49 2.54
CA ALA A 205 18.83 -37.77 2.07
C ALA A 205 19.41 -38.60 3.24
N ARG A 206 20.17 -37.97 4.12
CA ARG A 206 20.74 -38.63 5.30
C ARG A 206 19.67 -39.12 6.26
N LEU A 207 18.61 -38.33 6.45
CA LEU A 207 17.46 -38.73 7.27
C LEU A 207 16.79 -39.98 6.69
N ALA A 208 16.55 -40.03 5.37
CA ALA A 208 15.96 -41.18 4.71
C ALA A 208 16.85 -42.44 4.84
N GLU A 209 18.18 -42.30 4.77
CA GLU A 209 19.11 -43.43 5.02
C GLU A 209 18.99 -43.98 6.45
N LEU A 210 18.90 -43.07 7.45
CA LEU A 210 18.75 -43.47 8.85
C LEU A 210 17.40 -44.15 9.11
N ASP A 211 16.33 -43.65 8.48
CA ASP A 211 15.00 -44.27 8.53
C ASP A 211 15.05 -45.73 7.99
N ALA A 212 15.64 -45.87 6.82
CA ALA A 212 15.80 -47.23 6.23
C ALA A 212 16.59 -48.16 7.13
N LEU A 213 17.71 -47.69 7.73
CA LEU A 213 18.57 -48.48 8.61
C LEU A 213 17.92 -48.83 9.95
N LEU A 214 17.04 -47.98 10.46
CA LEU A 214 16.30 -48.24 11.71
C LEU A 214 15.07 -49.12 11.48
N ASN A 215 14.42 -49.01 10.32
CA ASN A 215 13.25 -49.85 9.97
C ASN A 215 13.62 -51.30 9.58
N VAL A 216 14.79 -51.54 8.98
CA VAL A 216 15.28 -52.89 8.67
C VAL A 216 15.47 -53.75 9.94
N GLY A 217 15.53 -53.12 11.15
CA GLY A 217 15.61 -53.83 12.45
C GLY A 217 14.26 -54.11 13.12
N ASN A 218 13.16 -53.65 12.56
CA ASN A 218 11.81 -53.72 13.15
C ASN A 218 10.81 -54.51 12.27
N ASP A 219 11.18 -55.71 11.82
CA ASP A 219 10.20 -56.68 11.31
C ASP A 219 9.42 -57.31 12.48
N ALA A 220 8.75 -56.52 13.29
CA ALA A 220 7.68 -56.95 14.19
C ALA A 220 6.34 -56.52 13.57
N PRO A 221 5.32 -57.38 13.53
CA PRO A 221 4.03 -57.03 12.94
C PRO A 221 3.42 -55.85 13.68
N ILE A 222 3.15 -54.79 12.95
CA ILE A 222 2.39 -53.63 13.45
C ILE A 222 0.99 -54.14 13.74
N ILE A 223 0.59 -54.14 15.01
CA ILE A 223 -0.80 -54.34 15.40
C ILE A 223 -1.54 -53.09 14.95
N GLU A 224 -2.37 -53.20 13.92
CA GLU A 224 -3.18 -52.14 13.28
C GLU A 224 -4.22 -51.47 14.20
N GLY A 225 -4.13 -51.62 15.51
CA GLY A 225 -5.12 -51.11 16.47
C GLY A 225 -4.77 -49.80 17.18
N GLU A 226 -3.49 -49.36 17.17
CA GLU A 226 -3.10 -48.17 17.96
C GLU A 226 -3.04 -46.88 17.13
N ALA A 227 -3.15 -46.93 15.80
CA ALA A 227 -3.13 -45.74 14.95
C ALA A 227 -4.53 -45.08 14.88
N GLU A 228 -5.61 -45.84 14.94
CA GLU A 228 -6.98 -45.28 14.88
C GLU A 228 -7.38 -44.59 16.20
N GLU A 229 -6.90 -45.08 17.38
CA GLU A 229 -7.19 -44.41 18.66
C GLU A 229 -6.48 -43.05 18.80
N LEU A 230 -5.32 -42.83 18.18
CA LEU A 230 -4.58 -41.56 18.24
C LEU A 230 -5.13 -40.51 17.26
N GLU A 231 -5.75 -40.90 16.16
CA GLU A 231 -6.43 -40.00 15.23
C GLU A 231 -7.78 -39.54 15.79
N GLU A 232 -8.55 -40.44 16.49
CA GLU A 232 -9.79 -40.03 17.15
C GLU A 232 -9.56 -39.09 18.34
N GLU A 233 -8.51 -39.29 19.16
CA GLU A 233 -8.16 -38.34 20.25
C GLU A 233 -7.65 -37.01 19.73
N ALA A 234 -7.04 -36.94 18.55
CA ALA A 234 -6.59 -35.67 17.93
C ALA A 234 -7.75 -34.87 17.29
N GLU A 235 -8.75 -35.52 16.72
CA GLU A 235 -9.95 -34.84 16.19
C GLU A 235 -10.86 -34.32 17.32
N ASP A 236 -11.02 -35.08 18.41
CA ASP A 236 -11.80 -34.65 19.58
C ASP A 236 -11.15 -33.45 20.32
N ALA A 237 -9.82 -33.34 20.34
CA ALA A 237 -9.08 -32.22 20.91
C ALA A 237 -9.21 -30.94 20.06
N LEU A 238 -9.35 -31.07 18.74
CA LEU A 238 -9.56 -29.92 17.81
C LEU A 238 -10.98 -29.37 17.93
N ILE A 239 -11.99 -30.23 18.12
CA ILE A 239 -13.41 -29.81 18.26
C ILE A 239 -13.65 -29.07 19.58
N GLN A 240 -12.94 -29.44 20.67
CA GLN A 240 -13.07 -28.76 21.97
C GLN A 240 -12.38 -27.39 22.01
N SER A 241 -11.39 -27.11 21.16
CA SER A 241 -10.72 -25.82 21.12
C SER A 241 -11.52 -24.73 20.38
N ASP A 242 -12.39 -25.10 19.45
CA ASP A 242 -13.24 -24.15 18.71
C ASP A 242 -14.47 -23.69 19.54
N ASP A 243 -14.95 -24.53 20.47
CA ASP A 243 -16.09 -24.17 21.36
C ASP A 243 -15.70 -23.23 22.52
N GLU A 244 -14.42 -23.09 22.85
CA GLU A 244 -13.92 -22.13 23.86
C GLU A 244 -13.64 -20.72 23.30
N LEU A 245 -13.61 -20.54 21.99
CA LEU A 245 -13.37 -19.23 21.33
C LEU A 245 -14.67 -18.47 21.01
N GLU A 246 -15.85 -19.08 21.18
CA GLU A 246 -17.16 -18.42 20.97
C GLU A 246 -17.88 -18.05 22.29
N ARG A 247 -17.21 -18.05 23.42
CA ARG A 247 -17.76 -17.56 24.71
C ARG A 247 -16.93 -16.42 25.25
#